data_bd87f3f4b0bb7c26ecb3f0e63b165cce
#
_entry.id   bd87f3f4b0bb7c26ecb3f0e63b165cce
#
_cell.length_a   1.000
_cell.length_b   1.000
_cell.length_c   1.000
_cell.angle_alpha   90.00
_cell.angle_beta   90.00
_cell.angle_gamma   90.00
#
_symmetry.space_group_name_H-M   'P 1'
#
loop_
_entity.id
_entity.type
_entity.pdbx_description
1 polymer ?
#
loop_
_entity_poly.entity_id
_entity_poly.type
_entity_poly.pdbx_seq_one_letter_code
_entity_poly.pdbx_strand_id
1 'polypeptide(L)'
;METLIKNVNILNPNEEIQTSCNVLIEDKHIKQISGKELSVKDNVKIIDGQDNYLMPGFIDCHAHIMANGFHKEENMANPLALHFYNVIKHGKQTVDAGVTTIKDCGPADIGVKIAQKKGLFIAPKMEISVTPLVSTGGHFDLFLPSGF
;
A
#
# COMPACT_ATOMS: atom_id res chain seq x y z
N MET A 1 -3.72 18.10 -11.04
CA MET A 1 -4.26 17.30 -12.18
C MET A 1 -5.62 16.73 -11.77
N GLU A 2 -6.63 16.85 -12.63
CA GLU A 2 -7.95 16.30 -12.33
C GLU A 2 -8.13 14.92 -12.96
N THR A 3 -8.79 14.02 -12.24
CA THR A 3 -9.21 12.72 -12.74
C THR A 3 -10.69 12.51 -12.42
N LEU A 4 -11.48 12.14 -13.40
CA LEU A 4 -12.89 11.79 -13.23
C LEU A 4 -13.06 10.27 -13.38
N ILE A 5 -13.54 9.62 -12.33
CA ILE A 5 -13.98 8.21 -12.40
C ILE A 5 -15.47 8.23 -12.59
N LYS A 6 -15.97 7.65 -13.69
CA LYS A 6 -17.40 7.55 -14.02
C LYS A 6 -17.92 6.13 -13.77
N ASN A 7 -19.23 6.02 -13.61
CA ASN A 7 -19.94 4.74 -13.59
C ASN A 7 -19.36 3.76 -12.57
N VAL A 8 -19.30 4.17 -11.30
CA VAL A 8 -18.84 3.32 -10.19
C VAL A 8 -19.91 3.18 -9.11
N ASN A 9 -19.86 2.07 -8.41
CA ASN A 9 -20.61 1.85 -7.18
C ASN A 9 -19.64 2.10 -6.00
N ILE A 10 -19.99 3.01 -5.10
CA ILE A 10 -19.13 3.36 -3.97
C ILE A 10 -19.45 2.46 -2.79
N LEU A 11 -18.43 1.78 -2.31
CA LEU A 11 -18.49 0.95 -1.11
C LEU A 11 -17.64 1.60 -0.01
N ASN A 12 -18.30 2.20 0.98
CA ASN A 12 -17.66 2.68 2.20
C ASN A 12 -17.98 1.74 3.38
N PRO A 13 -17.03 1.49 4.27
CA PRO A 13 -17.32 0.76 5.51
C PRO A 13 -18.43 1.47 6.30
N ASN A 14 -19.42 0.68 6.77
CA ASN A 14 -20.54 1.16 7.59
C ASN A 14 -21.54 2.11 6.90
N GLU A 15 -21.51 2.22 5.58
CA GLU A 15 -22.46 3.00 4.79
C GLU A 15 -23.20 2.11 3.79
N GLU A 16 -24.37 2.56 3.34
CA GLU A 16 -25.05 1.91 2.23
C GLU A 16 -24.28 2.13 0.91
N ILE A 17 -24.32 1.14 0.02
CA ILE A 17 -23.66 1.23 -1.28
C ILE A 17 -24.34 2.33 -2.10
N GLN A 18 -23.57 3.30 -2.55
CA GLN A 18 -24.03 4.33 -3.48
C GLN A 18 -23.78 3.87 -4.91
N THR A 19 -24.87 3.67 -5.68
CA THR A 19 -24.78 3.15 -7.05
C THR A 19 -24.69 4.27 -8.09
N SER A 20 -24.13 3.96 -9.25
CA SER A 20 -24.08 4.84 -10.43
C SER A 20 -23.46 6.22 -10.13
N CYS A 21 -22.38 6.24 -9.40
CA CYS A 21 -21.70 7.46 -8.99
C CYS A 21 -20.58 7.87 -9.96
N ASN A 22 -20.30 9.17 -9.94
CA ASN A 22 -19.13 9.78 -10.57
C ASN A 22 -18.27 10.44 -9.47
N VAL A 23 -16.96 10.26 -9.53
CA VAL A 23 -16.02 10.75 -8.53
C VAL A 23 -14.96 11.62 -9.20
N LEU A 24 -14.94 12.90 -8.82
CA LEU A 24 -13.92 13.84 -9.26
C LEU A 24 -12.78 13.90 -8.23
N ILE A 25 -11.58 13.62 -8.70
CA ILE A 25 -10.35 13.70 -7.91
C ILE A 25 -9.53 14.88 -8.42
N GLU A 26 -9.10 15.75 -7.51
CA GLU A 26 -8.16 16.83 -7.78
C GLU A 26 -6.87 16.58 -6.99
N ASP A 27 -5.78 16.36 -7.73
CA ASP A 27 -4.48 15.95 -7.21
C ASP A 27 -4.54 14.66 -6.36
N LYS A 28 -4.61 14.77 -5.05
CA LYS A 28 -4.64 13.64 -4.10
C LYS A 28 -5.93 13.58 -3.28
N HIS A 29 -6.94 14.39 -3.62
CA HIS A 29 -8.15 14.52 -2.83
C HIS A 29 -9.40 14.26 -3.67
N ILE A 30 -10.36 13.58 -3.07
CA ILE A 30 -11.70 13.47 -3.63
C ILE A 30 -12.35 14.83 -3.49
N LYS A 31 -12.62 15.49 -4.61
CA LYS A 31 -13.22 16.83 -4.67
C LYS A 31 -14.74 16.77 -4.61
N GLN A 32 -15.32 15.80 -5.32
CA GLN A 32 -16.76 15.66 -5.40
C GLN A 32 -17.17 14.23 -5.75
N ILE A 33 -18.26 13.79 -5.16
CA ILE A 33 -18.99 12.56 -5.48
C ILE A 33 -20.41 12.95 -5.90
N SER A 34 -20.94 12.37 -6.96
CA SER A 34 -22.29 12.70 -7.46
C SER A 34 -22.89 11.52 -8.23
N GLY A 35 -24.17 11.27 -8.02
CA GLY A 35 -24.99 10.41 -8.89
C GLY A 35 -25.39 11.07 -10.21
N LYS A 36 -25.02 12.33 -10.45
CA LYS A 36 -25.28 13.06 -11.69
C LYS A 36 -23.96 13.31 -12.43
N GLU A 37 -24.08 13.60 -13.72
CA GLU A 37 -22.92 13.99 -14.52
C GLU A 37 -22.19 15.21 -13.93
N LEU A 38 -20.87 15.16 -13.92
CA LEU A 38 -20.02 16.23 -13.39
C LEU A 38 -19.42 17.04 -14.54
N SER A 39 -19.52 18.35 -14.48
CA SER A 39 -18.80 19.24 -15.38
C SER A 39 -17.30 19.23 -15.03
N VAL A 40 -16.49 18.95 -16.00
CA VAL A 40 -15.02 18.90 -15.86
C VAL A 40 -14.36 19.74 -16.93
N LYS A 41 -13.09 20.09 -16.72
CA LYS A 41 -12.28 20.83 -17.69
C LYS A 41 -11.88 19.96 -18.88
N ASP A 42 -11.53 20.57 -20.00
CA ASP A 42 -11.22 19.86 -21.26
C ASP A 42 -10.07 18.85 -21.18
N ASN A 43 -9.18 18.94 -20.21
CA ASN A 43 -7.99 18.09 -20.07
C ASN A 43 -8.06 17.13 -18.86
N VAL A 44 -9.26 16.74 -18.42
CA VAL A 44 -9.42 15.79 -17.33
C VAL A 44 -9.13 14.36 -17.81
N LYS A 45 -8.41 13.57 -16.99
CA LYS A 45 -8.28 12.14 -17.22
C LYS A 45 -9.59 11.45 -16.85
N ILE A 46 -10.20 10.74 -17.78
CA ILE A 46 -11.44 9.99 -17.54
C ILE A 46 -11.12 8.50 -17.38
N ILE A 47 -11.68 7.89 -16.35
CA ILE A 47 -11.66 6.45 -16.10
C ILE A 47 -13.12 5.98 -16.04
N ASP A 48 -13.52 5.08 -16.93
CA ASP A 48 -14.82 4.44 -16.85
C ASP A 48 -14.74 3.22 -15.92
N GLY A 49 -15.48 3.27 -14.84
CA GLY A 49 -15.51 2.21 -13.83
C GLY A 49 -16.40 1.02 -14.23
N GLN A 50 -17.19 1.12 -15.31
CA GLN A 50 -18.01 0.00 -15.86
C GLN A 50 -18.85 -0.70 -14.78
N ASP A 51 -19.49 0.09 -13.92
CA ASP A 51 -20.30 -0.35 -12.78
C ASP A 51 -19.54 -1.19 -11.73
N ASN A 52 -18.20 -1.20 -11.78
CA ASN A 52 -17.38 -1.81 -10.75
C ASN A 52 -17.45 -1.03 -9.43
N TYR A 53 -16.89 -1.60 -8.39
CA TYR A 53 -16.87 -0.99 -7.07
C TYR A 53 -15.62 -0.12 -6.87
N LEU A 54 -15.85 1.11 -6.42
CA LEU A 54 -14.81 2.00 -5.89
C LEU A 54 -14.88 1.96 -4.37
N MET A 55 -13.77 1.62 -3.75
CA MET A 55 -13.67 1.44 -2.30
C MET A 55 -12.33 2.00 -1.78
N PRO A 56 -12.22 2.28 -0.48
CA PRO A 56 -10.93 2.58 0.13
C PRO A 56 -9.94 1.43 -0.08
N GLY A 57 -8.66 1.75 -0.28
CA GLY A 57 -7.63 0.72 -0.36
C GLY A 57 -7.53 -0.08 0.94
N PHE A 58 -7.21 -1.35 0.84
CA PHE A 58 -7.05 -2.22 2.00
C PHE A 58 -5.90 -1.77 2.90
N ILE A 59 -6.04 -2.05 4.19
CA ILE A 59 -5.01 -1.84 5.21
C ILE A 59 -4.61 -3.20 5.75
N ASP A 60 -3.34 -3.58 5.56
CA ASP A 60 -2.77 -4.77 6.18
C ASP A 60 -2.09 -4.38 7.51
N CYS A 61 -2.65 -4.88 8.60
CA CYS A 61 -2.20 -4.54 9.95
C CYS A 61 -1.01 -5.40 10.43
N HIS A 62 -0.55 -6.38 9.64
CA HIS A 62 0.58 -7.25 10.01
C HIS A 62 1.35 -7.72 8.78
N ALA A 63 2.37 -6.99 8.40
CA ALA A 63 3.22 -7.30 7.25
C ALA A 63 4.70 -7.39 7.63
N HIS A 64 5.49 -8.02 6.76
CA HIS A 64 6.95 -8.11 6.84
C HIS A 64 7.54 -7.84 5.45
N ILE A 65 7.56 -6.58 5.03
CA ILE A 65 7.82 -6.22 3.62
C ILE A 65 9.24 -6.53 3.15
N MET A 66 10.21 -6.61 4.08
CA MET A 66 11.58 -7.01 3.76
C MET A 66 11.77 -8.54 3.71
N ALA A 67 10.88 -9.32 4.32
CA ALA A 67 11.03 -10.77 4.38
C ALA A 67 10.63 -11.41 3.04
N ASN A 68 11.37 -12.44 2.64
CA ASN A 68 11.02 -13.28 1.49
C ASN A 68 10.25 -14.51 1.99
N GLY A 69 8.99 -14.31 2.42
CA GLY A 69 8.17 -15.37 3.01
C GLY A 69 8.75 -15.91 4.32
N PHE A 70 8.38 -17.14 4.65
CA PHE A 70 8.83 -17.84 5.87
C PHE A 70 10.10 -18.67 5.70
N HIS A 71 10.87 -18.43 4.63
CA HIS A 71 12.13 -19.14 4.36
C HIS A 71 13.26 -18.59 5.23
N LYS A 72 13.32 -19.05 6.48
CA LYS A 72 14.25 -18.54 7.50
C LYS A 72 15.71 -18.63 7.08
N GLU A 73 16.14 -19.80 6.64
CA GLU A 73 17.53 -20.08 6.23
C GLU A 73 17.95 -19.18 5.06
N GLU A 74 17.07 -19.01 4.08
CA GLU A 74 17.30 -18.15 2.92
C GLU A 74 17.36 -16.68 3.34
N ASN A 75 16.43 -16.22 4.18
CA ASN A 75 16.42 -14.83 4.67
C ASN A 75 17.69 -14.50 5.47
N MET A 76 18.23 -15.45 6.25
CA MET A 76 19.48 -15.25 7.01
C MET A 76 20.72 -15.31 6.14
N ALA A 77 20.73 -16.13 5.08
CA ALA A 77 21.87 -16.32 4.19
C ALA A 77 22.00 -15.21 3.15
N ASN A 78 20.91 -14.51 2.83
CA ASN A 78 20.91 -13.47 1.80
C ASN A 78 21.69 -12.22 2.23
N PRO A 79 22.48 -11.62 1.33
CA PRO A 79 23.08 -10.32 1.58
C PRO A 79 22.04 -9.26 1.90
N LEU A 80 22.35 -8.37 2.84
CA LEU A 80 21.43 -7.30 3.29
C LEU A 80 20.85 -6.48 2.14
N ALA A 81 21.65 -6.14 1.14
CA ALA A 81 21.19 -5.37 -0.02
C ALA A 81 20.04 -6.05 -0.76
N LEU A 82 20.00 -7.37 -0.81
CA LEU A 82 18.94 -8.11 -1.48
C LEU A 82 17.58 -7.91 -0.80
N HIS A 83 17.54 -7.78 0.52
CA HIS A 83 16.32 -7.48 1.25
C HIS A 83 15.74 -6.12 0.86
N PHE A 84 16.56 -5.09 0.64
CA PHE A 84 16.08 -3.79 0.15
C PHE A 84 15.54 -3.87 -1.29
N TYR A 85 16.15 -4.66 -2.17
CA TYR A 85 15.59 -4.88 -3.51
C TYR A 85 14.27 -5.65 -3.47
N ASN A 86 14.13 -6.61 -2.55
CA ASN A 86 12.86 -7.32 -2.35
C ASN A 86 11.75 -6.38 -1.91
N VAL A 87 12.04 -5.36 -1.09
CA VAL A 87 11.07 -4.33 -0.70
C VAL A 87 10.46 -3.63 -1.90
N ILE A 88 11.26 -3.31 -2.92
CA ILE A 88 10.77 -2.65 -4.15
C ILE A 88 9.76 -3.55 -4.87
N LYS A 89 10.09 -4.84 -5.01
CA LYS A 89 9.21 -5.85 -5.62
C LYS A 89 7.93 -6.04 -4.80
N HIS A 90 8.08 -6.30 -3.50
CA HIS A 90 6.96 -6.58 -2.61
C HIS A 90 6.06 -5.34 -2.47
N GLY A 91 6.63 -4.14 -2.37
CA GLY A 91 5.88 -2.89 -2.30
C GLY A 91 4.96 -2.70 -3.49
N LYS A 92 5.47 -2.92 -4.70
CA LYS A 92 4.66 -2.85 -5.92
C LYS A 92 3.58 -3.93 -5.93
N GLN A 93 3.90 -5.18 -5.63
CA GLN A 93 2.93 -6.28 -5.57
C GLN A 93 1.81 -6.02 -4.57
N THR A 94 2.15 -5.45 -3.41
CA THR A 94 1.19 -5.10 -2.36
C THR A 94 0.20 -4.03 -2.84
N VAL A 95 0.69 -2.98 -3.52
CA VAL A 95 -0.18 -1.95 -4.10
C VAL A 95 -1.03 -2.52 -5.24
N ASP A 96 -0.46 -3.35 -6.11
CA ASP A 96 -1.18 -4.00 -7.21
C ASP A 96 -2.31 -4.92 -6.71
N ALA A 97 -2.16 -5.47 -5.50
CA ALA A 97 -3.20 -6.25 -4.81
C ALA A 97 -4.28 -5.38 -4.11
N GLY A 98 -4.20 -4.05 -4.22
CA GLY A 98 -5.16 -3.12 -3.62
C GLY A 98 -4.86 -2.73 -2.17
N VAL A 99 -3.75 -3.17 -1.59
CA VAL A 99 -3.34 -2.77 -0.23
C VAL A 99 -2.58 -1.45 -0.31
N THR A 100 -3.14 -0.40 0.28
CA THR A 100 -2.59 0.97 0.21
C THR A 100 -1.87 1.41 1.48
N THR A 101 -2.04 0.67 2.58
CA THR A 101 -1.35 0.93 3.85
C THR A 101 -0.97 -0.39 4.50
N ILE A 102 0.23 -0.47 5.07
CA ILE A 102 0.68 -1.62 5.85
C ILE A 102 1.22 -1.19 7.21
N LYS A 103 1.03 -2.06 8.20
CA LYS A 103 1.80 -2.07 9.44
C LYS A 103 2.89 -3.13 9.30
N ASP A 104 4.13 -2.70 9.07
CA ASP A 104 5.27 -3.61 9.07
C ASP A 104 5.71 -3.89 10.51
N CYS A 105 5.66 -5.16 10.90
CA CYS A 105 6.02 -5.63 12.23
C CYS A 105 7.51 -6.00 12.36
N GLY A 106 8.32 -5.51 11.44
CA GLY A 106 9.77 -5.71 11.32
C GLY A 106 10.11 -6.75 10.22
N PRO A 107 11.33 -6.80 9.74
CA PRO A 107 12.50 -5.99 10.11
C PRO A 107 12.73 -4.77 9.19
N ALA A 108 11.68 -4.15 8.63
CA ALA A 108 11.87 -3.02 7.73
C ALA A 108 12.63 -1.87 8.41
N ASP A 109 13.76 -1.47 7.80
CA ASP A 109 14.57 -0.36 8.27
C ASP A 109 13.87 0.99 8.07
N ILE A 110 14.19 1.97 8.93
CA ILE A 110 13.61 3.33 8.82
C ILE A 110 13.89 3.97 7.47
N GLY A 111 15.01 3.66 6.83
CA GLY A 111 15.37 4.12 5.49
C GLY A 111 14.36 3.67 4.42
N VAL A 112 13.78 2.49 4.58
CA VAL A 112 12.70 1.98 3.69
C VAL A 112 11.50 2.93 3.74
N LYS A 113 11.03 3.29 4.94
CA LYS A 113 9.92 4.23 5.11
C LYS A 113 10.25 5.61 4.55
N ILE A 114 11.48 6.09 4.77
CA ILE A 114 11.93 7.38 4.23
C ILE A 114 11.98 7.34 2.70
N ALA A 115 12.53 6.29 2.11
CA ALA A 115 12.61 6.11 0.67
C ALA A 115 11.22 6.05 0.01
N GLN A 116 10.27 5.33 0.62
CA GLN A 116 8.88 5.29 0.18
C GLN A 116 8.24 6.70 0.23
N LYS A 117 8.42 7.44 1.33
CA LYS A 117 7.89 8.83 1.44
C LYS A 117 8.48 9.78 0.41
N LYS A 118 9.74 9.57 0.00
CA LYS A 118 10.40 10.32 -1.07
C LYS A 118 9.98 9.88 -2.49
N GLY A 119 9.15 8.83 -2.61
CA GLY A 119 8.71 8.30 -3.89
C GLY A 119 9.82 7.61 -4.69
N LEU A 120 10.85 7.08 -4.05
CA LEU A 120 11.95 6.39 -4.73
C LEU A 120 11.52 5.03 -5.28
N PHE A 121 10.42 4.47 -4.78
CA PHE A 121 9.79 3.26 -5.30
C PHE A 121 8.30 3.24 -4.97
N ILE A 122 7.55 2.42 -5.70
CA ILE A 122 6.11 2.24 -5.48
C ILE A 122 5.89 1.25 -4.34
N ALA A 123 5.18 1.69 -3.30
CA ALA A 123 4.79 0.85 -2.18
C ALA A 123 3.61 1.48 -1.43
N PRO A 124 2.87 0.72 -0.61
CA PRO A 124 1.85 1.26 0.27
C PRO A 124 2.44 2.24 1.29
N LYS A 125 1.61 3.07 1.89
CA LYS A 125 1.99 3.83 3.08
C LYS A 125 2.43 2.84 4.16
N MET A 126 3.57 3.11 4.82
CA MET A 126 4.14 2.19 5.81
C MET A 126 4.16 2.80 7.21
N GLU A 127 3.61 2.08 8.16
CA GLU A 127 3.93 2.24 9.57
C GLU A 127 4.80 1.06 9.99
N ILE A 128 6.01 1.34 10.46
CA ILE A 128 7.02 0.30 10.71
C ILE A 128 7.43 0.26 12.17
N SER A 129 7.71 -0.94 12.68
CA SER A 129 8.24 -1.15 14.03
C SER A 129 9.78 -1.12 14.05
N VAL A 130 10.45 -1.24 12.90
CA VAL A 130 11.90 -1.40 12.72
C VAL A 130 12.38 -2.72 13.31
N THR A 131 12.33 -2.85 14.65
CA THR A 131 12.73 -4.07 15.36
C THR A 131 11.58 -4.57 16.22
N PRO A 132 11.18 -5.84 16.07
CA PRO A 132 10.21 -6.44 16.97
C PRO A 132 10.83 -6.65 18.36
N LEU A 133 10.03 -6.43 19.41
CA LEU A 133 10.42 -6.80 20.77
C LEU A 133 10.13 -8.27 20.99
N VAL A 134 11.17 -9.04 21.29
CA VAL A 134 11.07 -10.50 21.48
C VAL A 134 11.86 -10.93 22.70
N SER A 135 11.50 -12.06 23.31
CA SER A 135 12.32 -12.70 24.33
C SER A 135 13.56 -13.32 23.67
N THR A 136 14.65 -13.44 24.43
CA THR A 136 15.86 -14.17 24.00
C THR A 136 15.50 -15.59 23.57
N GLY A 137 15.94 -15.97 22.39
CA GLY A 137 15.57 -17.25 21.75
C GLY A 137 14.12 -17.30 21.23
N GLY A 138 13.39 -16.19 21.24
CA GLY A 138 12.04 -16.10 20.69
C GLY A 138 11.99 -16.18 19.19
N HIS A 139 10.77 -16.26 18.65
CA HIS A 139 10.52 -16.51 17.21
C HIS A 139 11.27 -15.56 16.28
N PHE A 140 11.44 -14.30 16.63
CA PHE A 140 12.08 -13.26 15.81
C PHE A 140 13.56 -13.02 16.12
N ASP A 141 14.06 -13.51 17.24
CA ASP A 141 15.46 -13.35 17.67
C ASP A 141 16.45 -14.03 16.69
N LEU A 142 15.96 -14.94 15.86
CA LEU A 142 16.72 -15.69 14.89
C LEU A 142 16.58 -15.17 13.44
N PHE A 143 15.85 -14.07 13.22
CA PHE A 143 15.55 -13.56 11.88
C PHE A 143 16.41 -12.36 11.46
N LEU A 144 17.19 -11.81 12.35
CA LEU A 144 18.08 -10.71 12.00
C LEU A 144 19.35 -11.26 11.37
N PRO A 145 19.76 -10.75 10.18
CA PRO A 145 21.06 -11.06 9.62
C PRO A 145 22.15 -10.68 10.62
N SER A 146 23.20 -11.49 10.73
CA SER A 146 24.37 -11.17 11.51
C SER A 146 24.97 -9.85 10.99
N GLY A 147 24.84 -8.78 11.75
CA GLY A 147 25.31 -7.45 11.35
C GLY A 147 24.31 -6.30 11.55
N PHE A 148 23.17 -6.57 12.14
CA PHE A 148 22.23 -5.57 12.66
C PHE A 148 22.38 -5.42 14.16
#